data_05f6547e0861b589bbd83a7f1bcf75d1
#
_entry.id   05f6547e0861b589bbd83a7f1bcf75d1
#
_cell.length_a   1.000
_cell.length_b   1.000
_cell.length_c   1.000
_cell.angle_alpha   90.00
_cell.angle_beta   90.00
_cell.angle_gamma   90.00
#
_symmetry.space_group_name_H-M   'P 1'
#
loop_
_entity.id
_entity.type
_entity.pdbx_description
1 polymer ?
#
loop_
_entity_poly.entity_id
_entity_poly.type
_entity_poly.pdbx_seq_one_letter_code
_entity_poly.pdbx_strand_id
1 'polypeptide(L)'
;LLEIFMRMLSSSLLLVTLLGACRLAVGASADQEAQLIESINAYRSEVQRCDNRASEELTPLLPDSRLVLTAAGAGDLQGSLARAGYPMANVQAISLSGPRDAQAAMRALQESFCRVVLDPQYVDVGVSREDRDWRIVVARPLLGGHLKDWQAEGRMLLEEVNRVRGQARQCGGKPYAAAAPLGWNATLATIAEAHGRAMANGNVFSHLDSDGRTPGDRAELAGYTGTPVGQNIAAALDRPRRVVEGWLASPGHCANLMSPQFSELGAAYAVDPQSDAGIYWVATFGGR
;
A
#
# COMPACT_ATOMS: atom_id res chain seq x y z
N LEU A 1 61.51 -4.29 -27.09
CA LEU A 1 60.19 -3.96 -27.67
C LEU A 1 59.09 -4.92 -27.18
N LEU A 2 59.41 -6.20 -26.95
CA LEU A 2 58.48 -7.23 -26.49
C LEU A 2 58.10 -7.11 -25.01
N GLU A 3 59.02 -6.69 -24.14
CA GLU A 3 58.79 -6.53 -22.70
C GLU A 3 57.91 -5.29 -22.36
N ILE A 4 57.92 -4.25 -23.15
CA ILE A 4 57.12 -3.06 -22.93
C ILE A 4 55.64 -3.35 -23.28
N PHE A 5 55.37 -4.24 -24.25
CA PHE A 5 54.02 -4.63 -24.64
C PHE A 5 53.31 -5.51 -23.62
N MET A 6 54.04 -6.38 -22.92
CA MET A 6 53.48 -7.26 -21.84
C MET A 6 53.15 -6.47 -20.55
N ARG A 7 53.85 -5.39 -20.24
CA ARG A 7 53.53 -4.54 -19.07
C ARG A 7 52.31 -3.68 -19.24
N MET A 8 51.98 -3.27 -20.47
CA MET A 8 50.76 -2.47 -20.75
C MET A 8 49.49 -3.34 -20.75
N LEU A 9 49.56 -4.62 -21.11
CA LEU A 9 48.42 -5.51 -21.09
C LEU A 9 48.00 -5.94 -19.67
N SER A 10 48.94 -6.07 -18.73
CA SER A 10 48.60 -6.44 -17.34
C SER A 10 47.97 -5.29 -16.53
N SER A 11 48.29 -4.03 -16.84
CA SER A 11 47.67 -2.88 -16.15
C SER A 11 46.24 -2.60 -16.58
N SER A 12 45.88 -2.92 -17.84
CA SER A 12 44.53 -2.75 -18.36
C SER A 12 43.57 -3.84 -17.87
N LEU A 13 44.06 -5.04 -17.58
CA LEU A 13 43.19 -6.13 -17.08
C LEU A 13 42.81 -5.94 -15.60
N LEU A 14 43.67 -5.31 -14.79
CA LEU A 14 43.34 -5.01 -13.38
C LEU A 14 42.32 -3.90 -13.21
N LEU A 15 42.27 -2.93 -14.14
CA LEU A 15 41.32 -1.80 -14.05
C LEU A 15 39.90 -2.22 -14.45
N VAL A 16 39.75 -3.19 -15.37
CA VAL A 16 38.45 -3.69 -15.82
C VAL A 16 37.78 -4.56 -14.77
N THR A 17 38.55 -5.31 -13.97
CA THR A 17 38.01 -6.17 -12.90
C THR A 17 37.52 -5.41 -11.67
N LEU A 18 38.13 -4.24 -11.32
CA LEU A 18 37.65 -3.40 -10.21
C LEU A 18 36.34 -2.66 -10.55
N LEU A 19 36.13 -2.24 -11.78
CA LEU A 19 34.89 -1.59 -12.20
C LEU A 19 33.71 -2.56 -12.32
N GLY A 20 33.97 -3.84 -12.61
CA GLY A 20 32.95 -4.89 -12.65
C GLY A 20 32.43 -5.29 -11.26
N ALA A 21 33.31 -5.35 -10.27
CA ALA A 21 32.93 -5.71 -8.89
C ALA A 21 32.03 -4.67 -8.20
N CYS A 22 32.27 -3.37 -8.48
CA CYS A 22 31.46 -2.29 -7.90
C CYS A 22 30.02 -2.26 -8.47
N ARG A 23 29.82 -2.61 -9.74
CA ARG A 23 28.49 -2.67 -10.36
C ARG A 23 27.66 -3.87 -9.90
N LEU A 24 28.29 -4.99 -9.60
CA LEU A 24 27.60 -6.20 -9.09
C LEU A 24 27.13 -6.01 -7.65
N ALA A 25 27.87 -5.28 -6.81
CA ALA A 25 27.48 -5.03 -5.42
C ALA A 25 26.30 -4.07 -5.31
N VAL A 26 26.23 -3.04 -6.14
CA VAL A 26 25.11 -2.07 -6.16
C VAL A 26 23.83 -2.73 -6.68
N GLY A 27 23.90 -3.59 -7.70
CA GLY A 27 22.76 -4.35 -8.20
C GLY A 27 22.18 -5.33 -7.17
N ALA A 28 23.05 -6.02 -6.42
CA ALA A 28 22.62 -6.99 -5.42
C ALA A 28 21.95 -6.35 -4.18
N SER A 29 22.32 -5.11 -3.81
CA SER A 29 21.67 -4.38 -2.72
C SER A 29 20.27 -3.91 -3.13
N ALA A 30 20.15 -3.29 -4.30
CA ALA A 30 18.85 -2.81 -4.83
C ALA A 30 17.83 -3.97 -4.98
N ASP A 31 18.30 -5.17 -5.33
CA ASP A 31 17.48 -6.37 -5.42
C ASP A 31 16.94 -6.79 -4.03
N GLN A 32 17.77 -6.74 -3.00
CA GLN A 32 17.38 -7.09 -1.63
C GLN A 32 16.40 -6.07 -1.03
N GLU A 33 16.58 -4.77 -1.33
CA GLU A 33 15.68 -3.71 -0.90
C GLU A 33 14.30 -3.86 -1.55
N ALA A 34 14.23 -4.14 -2.85
CA ALA A 34 13.00 -4.44 -3.56
C ALA A 34 12.31 -5.69 -3.03
N GLN A 35 13.04 -6.78 -2.76
CA GLN A 35 12.51 -8.01 -2.16
C GLN A 35 11.92 -7.77 -0.77
N LEU A 36 12.52 -6.88 0.04
CA LEU A 36 11.97 -6.54 1.33
C LEU A 36 10.63 -5.80 1.19
N ILE A 37 10.54 -4.83 0.26
CA ILE A 37 9.29 -4.11 -0.02
C ILE A 37 8.19 -5.09 -0.50
N GLU A 38 8.51 -6.00 -1.39
CA GLU A 38 7.58 -7.04 -1.85
C GLU A 38 7.11 -7.92 -0.68
N SER A 39 8.02 -8.33 0.21
CA SER A 39 7.69 -9.14 1.40
C SER A 39 6.79 -8.38 2.39
N ILE A 40 7.07 -7.09 2.61
CA ILE A 40 6.23 -6.21 3.43
C ILE A 40 4.82 -6.12 2.81
N ASN A 41 4.72 -5.91 1.50
CA ASN A 41 3.45 -5.78 0.82
C ASN A 41 2.66 -7.09 0.77
N ALA A 42 3.32 -8.22 0.60
CA ALA A 42 2.69 -9.54 0.74
C ALA A 42 2.13 -9.76 2.15
N TYR A 43 2.86 -9.37 3.20
CA TYR A 43 2.41 -9.46 4.58
C TYR A 43 1.22 -8.53 4.86
N ARG A 44 1.19 -7.32 4.29
CA ARG A 44 0.10 -6.35 4.42
C ARG A 44 -1.18 -6.78 3.67
N SER A 45 -1.04 -7.54 2.59
CA SER A 45 -2.17 -7.92 1.73
C SER A 45 -3.04 -9.05 2.30
N GLU A 46 -2.71 -9.58 3.46
CA GLU A 46 -3.44 -10.63 4.15
C GLU A 46 -3.76 -10.22 5.58
N VAL A 47 -4.81 -10.81 6.15
CA VAL A 47 -5.12 -10.63 7.58
C VAL A 47 -4.02 -11.25 8.41
N GLN A 48 -3.36 -10.44 9.23
CA GLN A 48 -2.27 -10.83 10.11
C GLN A 48 -2.66 -10.70 11.58
N ARG A 49 -1.87 -11.29 12.47
CA ARG A 49 -1.99 -11.06 13.91
C ARG A 49 -0.72 -10.37 14.44
N CYS A 50 -0.93 -9.22 15.07
CA CYS A 50 0.11 -8.47 15.74
C CYS A 50 -0.37 -8.16 17.17
N ASP A 51 0.39 -8.55 18.18
CA ASP A 51 0.04 -8.34 19.61
C ASP A 51 -1.40 -8.78 19.96
N ASN A 52 -1.79 -9.95 19.47
CA ASN A 52 -3.14 -10.53 19.64
C ASN A 52 -4.29 -9.77 18.96
N ARG A 53 -4.02 -8.75 18.16
CA ARG A 53 -5.01 -8.05 17.33
C ARG A 53 -4.90 -8.52 15.89
N ALA A 54 -6.03 -8.77 15.25
CA ALA A 54 -6.06 -9.00 13.81
C ALA A 54 -5.96 -7.66 13.07
N SER A 55 -5.21 -7.65 11.97
CA SER A 55 -5.27 -6.55 11.00
C SER A 55 -6.39 -6.79 9.99
N GLU A 56 -6.77 -5.74 9.27
CA GLU A 56 -7.47 -5.90 7.99
C GLU A 56 -6.46 -6.12 6.85
N GLU A 57 -6.93 -6.52 5.66
CA GLU A 57 -6.14 -6.45 4.44
C GLU A 57 -5.83 -4.98 4.14
N LEU A 58 -4.56 -4.67 3.90
CA LEU A 58 -4.11 -3.31 3.63
C LEU A 58 -3.69 -3.16 2.16
N THR A 59 -3.83 -1.93 1.66
CA THR A 59 -3.21 -1.57 0.39
C THR A 59 -1.68 -1.63 0.52
N PRO A 60 -0.95 -2.00 -0.55
CA PRO A 60 0.50 -2.05 -0.52
C PRO A 60 1.09 -0.64 -0.34
N LEU A 61 2.25 -0.60 0.31
CA LEU A 61 3.09 0.59 0.35
C LEU A 61 3.71 0.82 -1.04
N LEU A 62 3.69 2.06 -1.50
CA LEU A 62 4.31 2.45 -2.76
C LEU A 62 5.76 2.89 -2.52
N PRO A 63 6.73 2.35 -3.28
CA PRO A 63 8.11 2.81 -3.19
C PRO A 63 8.23 4.30 -3.58
N ASP A 64 8.86 5.09 -2.71
CA ASP A 64 9.17 6.48 -2.98
C ASP A 64 10.67 6.75 -2.72
N SER A 65 11.40 7.14 -3.76
CA SER A 65 12.84 7.38 -3.66
C SER A 65 13.21 8.51 -2.69
N ARG A 66 12.30 9.42 -2.39
CA ARG A 66 12.49 10.51 -1.43
C ARG A 66 12.55 10.01 0.01
N LEU A 67 12.03 8.80 0.27
CA LEU A 67 12.08 8.11 1.57
C LEU A 67 13.33 7.24 1.75
N VAL A 68 14.17 7.11 0.72
CA VAL A 68 15.42 6.34 0.79
C VAL A 68 16.48 7.19 1.48
N LEU A 69 16.72 6.93 2.77
CA LEU A 69 17.65 7.71 3.59
C LEU A 69 18.98 6.99 3.76
N THR A 70 20.07 7.75 3.59
CA THR A 70 21.44 7.29 3.97
C THR A 70 21.66 7.39 5.48
N ALA A 71 22.77 6.78 5.98
CA ALA A 71 23.17 6.85 7.37
C ALA A 71 23.22 8.28 7.94
N ALA A 72 23.71 9.22 7.15
CA ALA A 72 23.81 10.64 7.54
C ALA A 72 22.45 11.35 7.69
N GLY A 73 21.41 10.88 7.01
CA GLY A 73 20.06 11.46 7.08
C GLY A 73 19.20 10.97 8.24
N ALA A 74 19.65 9.94 8.97
CA ALA A 74 18.85 9.32 10.03
C ALA A 74 18.73 10.14 11.31
N GLY A 75 19.66 11.07 11.57
CA GLY A 75 19.64 11.92 12.76
C GLY A 75 18.63 13.09 12.66
N ASP A 76 18.24 13.47 11.43
CA ASP A 76 17.24 14.52 11.16
C ASP A 76 16.27 14.02 10.08
N LEU A 77 15.39 13.11 10.47
CA LEU A 77 14.42 12.49 9.58
C LEU A 77 13.53 13.52 8.89
N GLN A 78 12.93 14.42 9.67
CA GLN A 78 12.00 15.43 9.14
C GLN A 78 12.68 16.41 8.20
N GLY A 79 13.85 16.93 8.57
CA GLY A 79 14.62 17.83 7.72
C GLY A 79 15.13 17.16 6.45
N SER A 80 15.51 15.88 6.53
CA SER A 80 15.95 15.10 5.35
C SER A 80 14.81 14.91 4.35
N LEU A 81 13.61 14.57 4.82
CA LEU A 81 12.43 14.42 3.98
C LEU A 81 11.95 15.75 3.39
N ALA A 82 12.00 16.82 4.18
CA ALA A 82 11.69 18.17 3.69
C ALA A 82 12.66 18.60 2.57
N ARG A 83 13.95 18.34 2.73
CA ARG A 83 14.97 18.61 1.67
C ARG A 83 14.75 17.73 0.43
N ALA A 84 14.28 16.49 0.60
CA ALA A 84 13.90 15.61 -0.49
C ALA A 84 12.57 16.01 -1.16
N GLY A 85 11.85 17.00 -0.63
CA GLY A 85 10.57 17.46 -1.16
C GLY A 85 9.42 16.51 -0.93
N TYR A 86 9.47 15.66 0.13
CA TYR A 86 8.36 14.80 0.50
C TYR A 86 7.35 15.56 1.37
N PRO A 87 6.08 15.73 0.92
CA PRO A 87 5.05 16.46 1.67
C PRO A 87 4.50 15.58 2.80
N MET A 88 5.19 15.55 3.92
CA MET A 88 4.98 14.62 5.03
C MET A 88 3.86 15.08 5.97
N ALA A 89 2.90 14.20 6.23
CA ALA A 89 1.95 14.32 7.34
C ALA A 89 2.38 13.47 8.54
N ASN A 90 2.84 12.24 8.29
CA ASN A 90 3.41 11.36 9.30
C ASN A 90 4.51 10.50 8.70
N VAL A 91 5.50 10.13 9.53
CA VAL A 91 6.63 9.30 9.11
C VAL A 91 7.16 8.49 10.28
N GLN A 92 7.56 7.27 10.00
CA GLN A 92 8.31 6.44 10.93
C GLN A 92 9.49 5.78 10.24
N ALA A 93 10.63 5.76 10.93
CA ALA A 93 11.82 5.07 10.48
C ALA A 93 12.11 3.88 11.40
N ILE A 94 12.43 2.74 10.81
CA ILE A 94 12.87 1.53 11.47
C ILE A 94 14.33 1.28 11.06
N SER A 95 15.21 1.06 12.03
CA SER A 95 16.60 0.64 11.81
C SER A 95 16.81 -0.76 12.33
N LEU A 96 17.32 -1.66 11.47
CA LEU A 96 17.66 -3.03 11.84
C LEU A 96 19.15 -3.24 11.59
N SER A 97 19.88 -3.72 12.61
CA SER A 97 21.28 -4.12 12.47
C SER A 97 21.39 -5.64 12.62
N GLY A 98 22.05 -6.29 11.68
CA GLY A 98 22.29 -7.71 11.74
C GLY A 98 21.65 -8.57 10.64
N PRO A 99 20.43 -8.30 10.12
CA PRO A 99 19.86 -9.11 9.06
C PRO A 99 20.75 -9.17 7.82
N ARG A 100 21.06 -10.39 7.36
CA ARG A 100 21.95 -10.61 6.22
C ARG A 100 21.28 -10.49 4.86
N ASP A 101 19.96 -10.62 4.80
CA ASP A 101 19.12 -10.61 3.59
C ASP A 101 17.72 -10.08 3.88
N ALA A 102 16.94 -9.82 2.83
CA ALA A 102 15.56 -9.33 2.91
C ALA A 102 14.65 -10.23 3.75
N GLN A 103 14.83 -11.56 3.66
CA GLN A 103 14.03 -12.51 4.43
C GLN A 103 14.30 -12.40 5.94
N ALA A 104 15.56 -12.22 6.32
CA ALA A 104 15.91 -12.02 7.73
C ALA A 104 15.43 -10.65 8.25
N ALA A 105 15.49 -9.61 7.41
CA ALA A 105 14.93 -8.29 7.72
C ALA A 105 13.41 -8.36 7.91
N MET A 106 12.70 -9.06 7.02
CA MET A 106 11.25 -9.24 7.14
C MET A 106 10.85 -9.96 8.42
N ARG A 107 11.58 -11.03 8.83
CA ARG A 107 11.32 -11.69 10.12
C ARG A 107 11.46 -10.72 11.30
N ALA A 108 12.52 -9.92 11.31
CA ALA A 108 12.73 -8.90 12.37
C ALA A 108 11.61 -7.86 12.41
N LEU A 109 11.09 -7.45 11.23
CA LEU A 109 9.95 -6.56 11.14
C LEU A 109 8.67 -7.21 11.72
N GLN A 110 8.41 -8.46 11.39
CA GLN A 110 7.24 -9.19 11.90
C GLN A 110 7.30 -9.37 13.43
N GLU A 111 8.48 -9.68 13.97
CA GLU A 111 8.66 -9.94 15.39
C GLU A 111 8.61 -8.68 16.25
N SER A 112 9.15 -7.56 15.77
CA SER A 112 9.38 -6.36 16.59
C SER A 112 8.66 -5.12 16.14
N PHE A 113 8.19 -5.06 14.87
CA PHE A 113 7.63 -3.86 14.26
C PHE A 113 6.31 -4.13 13.51
N CYS A 114 5.64 -5.25 13.79
CA CYS A 114 4.41 -5.61 13.10
C CYS A 114 3.35 -4.50 13.16
N ARG A 115 3.25 -3.76 14.27
CA ARG A 115 2.31 -2.62 14.39
C ARG A 115 2.59 -1.53 13.38
N VAL A 116 3.86 -1.21 13.15
CA VAL A 116 4.26 -0.17 12.19
C VAL A 116 4.01 -0.64 10.77
N VAL A 117 4.40 -1.88 10.47
CA VAL A 117 4.22 -2.47 9.13
C VAL A 117 2.75 -2.65 8.78
N LEU A 118 1.90 -2.96 9.76
CA LEU A 118 0.45 -3.16 9.59
C LEU A 118 -0.39 -1.92 9.91
N ASP A 119 0.24 -0.75 10.03
CA ASP A 119 -0.50 0.48 10.26
C ASP A 119 -1.11 0.99 8.94
N PRO A 120 -2.46 1.17 8.87
CA PRO A 120 -3.15 1.59 7.66
C PRO A 120 -2.85 3.02 7.23
N GLN A 121 -2.31 3.85 8.13
CA GLN A 121 -1.96 5.24 7.80
C GLN A 121 -0.79 5.36 6.83
N TYR A 122 0.13 4.37 6.80
CA TYR A 122 1.30 4.44 5.92
C TYR A 122 0.97 3.88 4.53
N VAL A 123 1.33 4.65 3.51
CA VAL A 123 1.05 4.36 2.09
C VAL A 123 2.28 4.41 1.20
N ASP A 124 3.36 5.04 1.67
CA ASP A 124 4.63 5.12 0.94
C ASP A 124 5.76 4.49 1.76
N VAL A 125 6.77 3.95 1.09
CA VAL A 125 7.93 3.30 1.71
C VAL A 125 9.24 3.62 0.98
N GLY A 126 10.30 3.81 1.75
CA GLY A 126 11.69 3.79 1.27
C GLY A 126 12.48 2.76 2.06
N VAL A 127 13.33 2.02 1.36
CA VAL A 127 14.25 1.07 1.97
C VAL A 127 15.65 1.37 1.50
N SER A 128 16.60 1.41 2.42
CA SER A 128 18.04 1.44 2.12
C SER A 128 18.77 0.41 2.96
N ARG A 129 19.88 -0.09 2.41
CA ARG A 129 20.72 -1.09 3.03
C ARG A 129 22.19 -0.74 2.86
N GLU A 130 22.93 -0.77 3.96
CA GLU A 130 24.39 -0.70 3.98
C GLU A 130 24.92 -1.93 4.74
N ASP A 131 25.49 -2.89 4.03
CA ASP A 131 25.91 -4.19 4.57
C ASP A 131 24.77 -4.96 5.26
N ARG A 132 24.74 -4.92 6.60
CA ARG A 132 23.75 -5.58 7.47
C ARG A 132 22.89 -4.59 8.23
N ASP A 133 22.99 -3.32 7.89
CA ASP A 133 22.19 -2.24 8.45
C ASP A 133 21.11 -1.85 7.45
N TRP A 134 19.86 -2.06 7.86
CA TRP A 134 18.67 -1.76 7.06
C TRP A 134 17.95 -0.55 7.64
N ARG A 135 17.46 0.30 6.77
CA ARG A 135 16.56 1.40 7.11
C ARG A 135 15.32 1.32 6.30
N ILE A 136 14.20 1.25 6.99
CA ILE A 136 12.87 1.21 6.41
C ILE A 136 12.15 2.48 6.88
N VAL A 137 11.75 3.33 5.95
CA VAL A 137 10.96 4.52 6.23
C VAL A 137 9.59 4.31 5.65
N VAL A 138 8.57 4.37 6.50
CA VAL A 138 7.17 4.35 6.09
C VAL A 138 6.55 5.71 6.33
N ALA A 139 5.73 6.18 5.41
CA ALA A 139 5.22 7.54 5.47
C ALA A 139 3.78 7.67 4.96
N ARG A 140 3.12 8.71 5.49
CA ARG A 140 1.87 9.24 4.98
C ARG A 140 2.12 10.66 4.45
N PRO A 141 1.82 10.94 3.17
CA PRO A 141 1.91 12.29 2.64
C PRO A 141 0.78 13.17 3.18
N LEU A 142 0.95 14.49 3.09
CA LEU A 142 -0.14 15.45 3.28
C LEU A 142 -1.22 15.19 2.22
N LEU A 143 -2.48 15.24 2.62
CA LEU A 143 -3.59 15.13 1.71
C LEU A 143 -3.58 16.31 0.74
N GLY A 144 -3.67 16.03 -0.57
CA GLY A 144 -3.85 17.04 -1.59
C GLY A 144 -5.21 17.71 -1.44
N GLY A 145 -5.27 19.06 -1.52
CA GLY A 145 -6.52 19.82 -1.42
C GLY A 145 -7.48 19.70 -2.62
N HIS A 146 -7.53 18.53 -3.29
CA HIS A 146 -8.25 18.33 -4.55
C HIS A 146 -9.56 17.54 -4.39
N LEU A 147 -9.87 17.07 -3.18
CA LEU A 147 -11.08 16.27 -2.95
C LEU A 147 -12.34 17.14 -3.11
N LYS A 148 -13.29 16.64 -3.87
CA LYS A 148 -14.63 17.21 -4.06
C LYS A 148 -15.57 16.70 -2.97
N ASP A 149 -16.88 16.90 -3.16
CA ASP A 149 -17.85 16.23 -2.30
C ASP A 149 -17.75 14.70 -2.47
N TRP A 150 -18.15 13.98 -1.44
CA TRP A 150 -17.95 12.53 -1.38
C TRP A 150 -18.75 11.77 -2.47
N GLN A 151 -19.89 12.31 -2.94
CA GLN A 151 -20.67 11.69 -4.02
C GLN A 151 -19.92 11.79 -5.35
N ALA A 152 -19.34 12.96 -5.63
CA ALA A 152 -18.54 13.14 -6.85
C ALA A 152 -17.32 12.22 -6.85
N GLU A 153 -16.56 12.18 -5.76
CA GLU A 153 -15.39 11.29 -5.63
C GLU A 153 -15.79 9.80 -5.65
N GLY A 154 -16.92 9.44 -5.03
CA GLY A 154 -17.46 8.07 -5.09
C GLY A 154 -17.81 7.64 -6.51
N ARG A 155 -18.37 8.55 -7.33
CA ARG A 155 -18.64 8.28 -8.75
C ARG A 155 -17.34 8.16 -9.56
N MET A 156 -16.35 9.00 -9.30
CA MET A 156 -15.02 8.87 -9.92
C MET A 156 -14.37 7.53 -9.56
N LEU A 157 -14.55 7.06 -8.33
CA LEU A 157 -14.08 5.75 -7.91
C LEU A 157 -14.80 4.62 -8.66
N LEU A 158 -16.13 4.70 -8.85
CA LEU A 158 -16.89 3.76 -9.68
C LEU A 158 -16.38 3.74 -11.13
N GLU A 159 -16.06 4.89 -11.72
CA GLU A 159 -15.51 4.97 -13.08
C GLU A 159 -14.16 4.23 -13.16
N GLU A 160 -13.25 4.45 -12.18
CA GLU A 160 -11.98 3.74 -12.13
C GLU A 160 -12.16 2.22 -11.92
N VAL A 161 -13.10 1.81 -11.05
CA VAL A 161 -13.46 0.39 -10.87
C VAL A 161 -13.97 -0.20 -12.18
N ASN A 162 -14.86 0.45 -12.88
CA ASN A 162 -15.41 -0.04 -14.15
C ASN A 162 -14.34 -0.12 -15.25
N ARG A 163 -13.41 0.84 -15.27
CA ARG A 163 -12.27 0.81 -16.20
C ARG A 163 -11.42 -0.45 -16.00
N VAL A 164 -11.14 -0.84 -14.76
CA VAL A 164 -10.29 -2.01 -14.47
C VAL A 164 -11.05 -3.32 -14.62
N ARG A 165 -12.36 -3.35 -14.38
CA ARG A 165 -13.23 -4.53 -14.60
C ARG A 165 -13.32 -4.93 -16.08
N GLY A 166 -13.19 -3.97 -16.99
CA GLY A 166 -13.23 -4.22 -18.44
C GLY A 166 -12.06 -5.05 -19.00
N GLN A 167 -11.09 -5.43 -18.17
CA GLN A 167 -9.90 -6.18 -18.58
C GLN A 167 -9.69 -7.41 -17.71
N ALA A 168 -9.41 -8.56 -18.33
CA ALA A 168 -9.00 -9.76 -17.59
C ALA A 168 -7.70 -9.54 -16.83
N ARG A 169 -7.57 -10.12 -15.62
CA ARG A 169 -6.39 -9.97 -14.78
C ARG A 169 -6.17 -11.11 -13.81
N GLN A 170 -5.01 -11.10 -13.16
CA GLN A 170 -4.69 -12.00 -12.06
C GLN A 170 -4.89 -11.26 -10.73
N CYS A 171 -5.58 -11.90 -9.76
CA CYS A 171 -5.68 -11.44 -8.39
C CYS A 171 -5.07 -12.53 -7.48
N GLY A 172 -3.89 -12.26 -6.93
CA GLY A 172 -3.19 -13.24 -6.09
C GLY A 172 -2.91 -14.57 -6.80
N GLY A 173 -2.58 -14.54 -8.10
CA GLY A 173 -2.36 -15.75 -8.90
C GLY A 173 -3.64 -16.40 -9.44
N LYS A 174 -4.84 -16.00 -9.00
CA LYS A 174 -6.11 -16.50 -9.52
C LYS A 174 -6.56 -15.66 -10.72
N PRO A 175 -6.86 -16.27 -11.90
CA PRO A 175 -7.32 -15.53 -13.06
C PRO A 175 -8.78 -15.10 -12.91
N TYR A 176 -9.06 -13.87 -13.33
CA TYR A 176 -10.40 -13.30 -13.46
C TYR A 176 -10.60 -12.80 -14.88
N ALA A 177 -11.69 -13.20 -15.50
CA ALA A 177 -12.12 -12.64 -16.78
C ALA A 177 -12.55 -11.18 -16.63
N ALA A 178 -12.62 -10.45 -17.72
CA ALA A 178 -13.29 -9.16 -17.73
C ALA A 178 -14.74 -9.31 -17.22
N ALA A 179 -15.18 -8.39 -16.37
CA ALA A 179 -16.51 -8.41 -15.77
C ALA A 179 -17.33 -7.20 -16.27
N ALA A 180 -18.65 -7.34 -16.24
CA ALA A 180 -19.56 -6.27 -16.60
C ALA A 180 -19.37 -5.03 -15.69
N PRO A 181 -19.61 -3.82 -16.18
CA PRO A 181 -19.55 -2.62 -15.36
C PRO A 181 -20.62 -2.65 -14.27
N LEU A 182 -20.27 -2.09 -13.10
CA LEU A 182 -21.18 -1.89 -11.97
C LEU A 182 -22.03 -0.63 -12.17
N GLY A 183 -23.29 -0.69 -11.77
CA GLY A 183 -24.16 0.47 -11.64
C GLY A 183 -23.99 1.17 -10.29
N TRP A 184 -24.24 2.48 -10.26
CA TRP A 184 -24.27 3.22 -9.00
C TRP A 184 -25.54 2.88 -8.20
N ASN A 185 -25.36 2.56 -6.92
CA ASN A 185 -26.46 2.37 -5.98
C ASN A 185 -26.36 3.38 -4.83
N ALA A 186 -27.39 4.23 -4.67
CA ALA A 186 -27.40 5.31 -3.69
C ALA A 186 -27.47 4.79 -2.24
N THR A 187 -28.17 3.67 -1.99
CA THR A 187 -28.24 3.06 -0.66
C THR A 187 -26.86 2.56 -0.24
N LEU A 188 -26.18 1.82 -1.12
CA LEU A 188 -24.82 1.34 -0.85
C LEU A 188 -23.83 2.51 -0.66
N ALA A 189 -24.01 3.62 -1.38
CA ALA A 189 -23.18 4.81 -1.24
C ALA A 189 -23.37 5.50 0.12
N THR A 190 -24.62 5.60 0.59
CA THR A 190 -24.91 6.15 1.91
C THR A 190 -24.34 5.27 3.04
N ILE A 191 -24.41 3.95 2.88
CA ILE A 191 -23.79 3.01 3.84
C ILE A 191 -22.27 3.16 3.84
N ALA A 192 -21.68 3.30 2.65
CA ALA A 192 -20.23 3.49 2.51
C ALA A 192 -19.78 4.81 3.20
N GLU A 193 -20.52 5.89 3.01
CA GLU A 193 -20.23 7.19 3.64
C GLU A 193 -20.36 7.12 5.16
N ALA A 194 -21.44 6.54 5.68
CA ALA A 194 -21.65 6.39 7.11
C ALA A 194 -20.54 5.56 7.76
N HIS A 195 -20.10 4.46 7.11
CA HIS A 195 -19.00 3.63 7.60
C HIS A 195 -17.65 4.34 7.53
N GLY A 196 -17.38 5.07 6.44
CA GLY A 196 -16.18 5.89 6.32
C GLY A 196 -16.07 6.92 7.44
N ARG A 197 -17.16 7.60 7.77
CA ARG A 197 -17.21 8.52 8.92
C ARG A 197 -17.01 7.81 10.24
N ALA A 198 -17.59 6.63 10.43
CA ALA A 198 -17.40 5.88 11.66
C ALA A 198 -15.92 5.50 11.86
N MET A 199 -15.25 5.06 10.80
CA MET A 199 -13.80 4.80 10.82
C MET A 199 -13.00 6.06 11.14
N ALA A 200 -13.30 7.17 10.47
CA ALA A 200 -12.58 8.44 10.64
C ALA A 200 -12.74 8.98 12.08
N ASN A 201 -13.97 9.09 12.56
CA ASN A 201 -14.28 9.62 13.90
C ASN A 201 -13.78 8.70 15.03
N GLY A 202 -13.81 7.39 14.82
CA GLY A 202 -13.34 6.39 15.78
C GLY A 202 -11.84 6.13 15.71
N ASN A 203 -11.14 6.70 14.74
CA ASN A 203 -9.74 6.39 14.42
C ASN A 203 -9.50 4.88 14.32
N VAL A 204 -10.39 4.17 13.62
CA VAL A 204 -10.38 2.72 13.47
C VAL A 204 -10.45 2.36 11.99
N PHE A 205 -9.65 1.40 11.57
CA PHE A 205 -9.69 0.85 10.21
C PHE A 205 -10.18 -0.60 10.29
N SER A 206 -11.45 -0.84 9.94
CA SER A 206 -12.09 -2.16 10.04
C SER A 206 -13.29 -2.28 9.09
N HIS A 207 -13.55 -3.49 8.63
CA HIS A 207 -14.80 -3.84 7.95
C HIS A 207 -16.01 -3.91 8.90
N LEU A 208 -15.79 -4.17 10.18
CA LEU A 208 -16.85 -4.18 11.19
C LEU A 208 -17.09 -2.77 11.73
N ASP A 209 -18.33 -2.45 12.07
CA ASP A 209 -18.65 -1.23 12.82
C ASP A 209 -18.48 -1.45 14.35
N SER A 210 -18.74 -0.41 15.14
CA SER A 210 -18.64 -0.46 16.61
C SER A 210 -19.54 -1.47 17.27
N ASP A 211 -20.63 -1.87 16.59
CA ASP A 211 -21.58 -2.88 17.08
C ASP A 211 -21.23 -4.30 16.57
N GLY A 212 -20.11 -4.43 15.86
CA GLY A 212 -19.65 -5.69 15.27
C GLY A 212 -20.41 -6.11 14.00
N ARG A 213 -21.17 -5.19 13.37
CA ARG A 213 -21.93 -5.51 12.16
C ARG A 213 -21.03 -5.57 10.94
N THR A 214 -21.26 -6.57 10.11
CA THR A 214 -20.62 -6.75 8.81
C THR A 214 -21.16 -5.77 7.76
N PRO A 215 -20.48 -5.60 6.61
CA PRO A 215 -21.03 -4.85 5.48
C PRO A 215 -22.41 -5.34 5.02
N GLY A 216 -22.65 -6.67 5.06
CA GLY A 216 -23.93 -7.27 4.74
C GLY A 216 -25.03 -6.85 5.73
N ASP A 217 -24.76 -6.91 7.04
CA ASP A 217 -25.72 -6.49 8.07
C ASP A 217 -26.11 -5.02 7.92
N ARG A 218 -25.13 -4.14 7.64
CA ARG A 218 -25.40 -2.72 7.40
C ARG A 218 -26.22 -2.48 6.14
N ALA A 219 -25.99 -3.27 5.09
CA ALA A 219 -26.76 -3.19 3.86
C ALA A 219 -28.22 -3.63 4.09
N GLU A 220 -28.45 -4.73 4.78
CA GLU A 220 -29.79 -5.21 5.14
C GLU A 220 -30.54 -4.20 6.00
N LEU A 221 -29.92 -3.65 7.05
CA LEU A 221 -30.51 -2.62 7.92
C LEU A 221 -30.88 -1.34 7.15
N ALA A 222 -30.18 -1.01 6.08
CA ALA A 222 -30.48 0.12 5.21
C ALA A 222 -31.53 -0.21 4.12
N GLY A 223 -32.09 -1.42 4.13
CA GLY A 223 -33.10 -1.85 3.17
C GLY A 223 -32.56 -2.27 1.80
N TYR A 224 -31.26 -2.54 1.68
CA TYR A 224 -30.70 -3.14 0.48
C TYR A 224 -31.01 -4.64 0.45
N THR A 225 -31.64 -5.08 -0.64
CA THR A 225 -32.12 -6.46 -0.78
C THR A 225 -31.25 -7.34 -1.69
N GLY A 226 -30.24 -6.75 -2.33
CA GLY A 226 -29.33 -7.47 -3.23
C GLY A 226 -28.32 -8.33 -2.46
N THR A 227 -27.88 -9.43 -3.06
CA THR A 227 -26.92 -10.36 -2.49
C THR A 227 -26.05 -10.98 -3.59
N PRO A 228 -24.74 -11.27 -3.39
CA PRO A 228 -23.98 -11.00 -2.14
C PRO A 228 -23.66 -9.51 -1.94
N VAL A 229 -23.23 -9.17 -0.72
CA VAL A 229 -22.64 -7.88 -0.39
C VAL A 229 -21.15 -8.06 -0.09
N GLY A 230 -20.31 -7.20 -0.67
CA GLY A 230 -18.87 -7.15 -0.42
C GLY A 230 -18.42 -5.74 -0.09
N GLN A 231 -17.21 -5.59 0.42
CA GLN A 231 -16.66 -4.28 0.73
C GLN A 231 -15.15 -4.26 0.52
N ASN A 232 -14.65 -3.14 -0.04
CA ASN A 232 -13.24 -2.77 0.02
C ASN A 232 -13.11 -1.46 0.83
N ILE A 233 -12.09 -1.39 1.66
CA ILE A 233 -11.71 -0.18 2.39
C ILE A 233 -10.26 0.20 2.08
N ALA A 234 -9.94 1.50 2.16
CA ALA A 234 -8.58 2.01 2.06
C ALA A 234 -8.42 3.25 2.93
N ALA A 235 -7.19 3.53 3.33
CA ALA A 235 -6.87 4.67 4.18
C ALA A 235 -5.70 5.48 3.59
N ALA A 236 -5.59 6.75 3.98
CA ALA A 236 -4.49 7.65 3.69
C ALA A 236 -4.21 7.95 2.20
N LEU A 237 -5.07 7.54 1.29
CA LEU A 237 -4.98 7.81 -0.15
C LEU A 237 -5.93 8.95 -0.54
N ASP A 238 -5.45 9.91 -1.32
CA ASP A 238 -6.18 11.15 -1.64
C ASP A 238 -6.86 11.17 -3.02
N ARG A 239 -6.80 10.06 -3.79
CA ARG A 239 -7.33 9.99 -5.15
C ARG A 239 -7.97 8.65 -5.45
N PRO A 240 -9.17 8.62 -6.07
CA PRO A 240 -9.86 7.38 -6.46
C PRO A 240 -8.98 6.40 -7.23
N ARG A 241 -8.19 6.91 -8.17
CA ARG A 241 -7.28 6.09 -8.97
C ARG A 241 -6.24 5.36 -8.11
N ARG A 242 -5.59 6.05 -7.15
CA ARG A 242 -4.62 5.42 -6.24
C ARG A 242 -5.28 4.38 -5.34
N VAL A 243 -6.52 4.63 -4.91
CA VAL A 243 -7.32 3.67 -4.14
C VAL A 243 -7.55 2.39 -4.93
N VAL A 244 -8.00 2.49 -6.19
CA VAL A 244 -8.24 1.32 -7.06
C VAL A 244 -6.92 0.61 -7.40
N GLU A 245 -5.83 1.32 -7.67
CA GLU A 245 -4.50 0.74 -7.89
C GLU A 245 -4.04 -0.05 -6.64
N GLY A 246 -4.24 0.49 -5.44
CA GLY A 246 -3.95 -0.19 -4.18
C GLY A 246 -4.80 -1.45 -3.99
N TRP A 247 -6.09 -1.40 -4.27
CA TRP A 247 -6.96 -2.57 -4.20
C TRP A 247 -6.61 -3.65 -5.22
N LEU A 248 -6.17 -3.28 -6.42
CA LEU A 248 -5.74 -4.25 -7.43
C LEU A 248 -4.49 -5.02 -7.04
N ALA A 249 -3.63 -4.42 -6.23
CA ALA A 249 -2.39 -5.04 -5.76
C ALA A 249 -2.60 -5.97 -4.53
N SER A 250 -3.80 -5.93 -3.90
CA SER A 250 -4.18 -6.85 -2.82
C SER A 250 -5.09 -7.96 -3.38
N PRO A 251 -4.77 -9.26 -3.15
CA PRO A 251 -5.54 -10.38 -3.72
C PRO A 251 -7.03 -10.37 -3.41
N GLY A 252 -7.42 -10.11 -2.16
CA GLY A 252 -8.82 -10.10 -1.71
C GLY A 252 -9.58 -8.90 -2.27
N HIS A 253 -9.00 -7.70 -2.16
CA HIS A 253 -9.60 -6.49 -2.74
C HIS A 253 -9.74 -6.59 -4.27
N CYS A 254 -8.73 -7.12 -4.96
CA CYS A 254 -8.75 -7.38 -6.40
C CYS A 254 -9.86 -8.37 -6.77
N ALA A 255 -10.03 -9.43 -5.97
CA ALA A 255 -11.10 -10.42 -6.18
C ALA A 255 -12.49 -9.77 -6.10
N ASN A 256 -12.73 -8.88 -5.14
CA ASN A 256 -13.97 -8.12 -5.04
C ASN A 256 -14.18 -7.21 -6.25
N LEU A 257 -13.15 -6.45 -6.66
CA LEU A 257 -13.22 -5.61 -7.86
C LEU A 257 -13.62 -6.40 -9.10
N MET A 258 -13.09 -7.60 -9.27
CA MET A 258 -13.26 -8.43 -10.47
C MET A 258 -14.41 -9.44 -10.38
N SER A 259 -15.10 -9.54 -9.23
CA SER A 259 -16.18 -10.51 -9.04
C SER A 259 -17.34 -10.25 -10.02
N PRO A 260 -17.75 -11.28 -10.81
CA PRO A 260 -18.92 -11.17 -11.67
C PRO A 260 -20.24 -11.23 -10.90
N GLN A 261 -20.22 -11.55 -9.60
CA GLN A 261 -21.41 -11.63 -8.75
C GLN A 261 -21.94 -10.24 -8.37
N PHE A 262 -21.10 -9.21 -8.46
CA PHE A 262 -21.53 -7.84 -8.19
C PHE A 262 -21.99 -7.14 -9.45
N SER A 263 -23.11 -6.42 -9.34
CA SER A 263 -23.71 -5.60 -10.39
C SER A 263 -23.86 -4.13 -10.00
N GLU A 264 -23.72 -3.81 -8.72
CA GLU A 264 -23.89 -2.46 -8.17
C GLU A 264 -22.73 -2.10 -7.24
N LEU A 265 -22.47 -0.79 -7.12
CA LEU A 265 -21.49 -0.23 -6.21
C LEU A 265 -22.00 1.09 -5.64
N GLY A 266 -21.80 1.27 -4.35
CA GLY A 266 -21.82 2.57 -3.69
C GLY A 266 -20.47 2.85 -3.06
N ALA A 267 -19.95 4.06 -3.26
CA ALA A 267 -18.63 4.42 -2.74
C ALA A 267 -18.62 5.83 -2.16
N ALA A 268 -17.79 6.02 -1.14
CA ALA A 268 -17.60 7.29 -0.47
C ALA A 268 -16.22 7.36 0.18
N TYR A 269 -15.84 8.57 0.60
CA TYR A 269 -14.75 8.79 1.53
C TYR A 269 -15.22 9.65 2.70
N ALA A 270 -14.48 9.60 3.80
CA ALA A 270 -14.59 10.52 4.93
C ALA A 270 -13.21 11.03 5.32
N VAL A 271 -13.14 12.28 5.78
CA VAL A 271 -11.90 12.92 6.26
C VAL A 271 -12.07 13.31 7.71
N ASP A 272 -11.09 12.97 8.52
CA ASP A 272 -10.83 13.56 9.82
C ASP A 272 -9.33 13.84 9.92
N PRO A 273 -8.90 15.11 9.86
CA PRO A 273 -7.48 15.47 9.96
C PRO A 273 -6.82 15.08 11.30
N GLN A 274 -7.62 14.82 12.34
CA GLN A 274 -7.14 14.41 13.66
C GLN A 274 -6.95 12.89 13.76
N SER A 275 -7.52 12.11 12.83
CA SER A 275 -7.30 10.67 12.78
C SER A 275 -5.92 10.33 12.19
N ASP A 276 -5.38 9.16 12.55
CA ASP A 276 -4.05 8.72 12.10
C ASP A 276 -3.92 8.67 10.58
N ALA A 277 -4.93 8.16 9.88
CA ALA A 277 -4.91 8.07 8.42
C ALA A 277 -5.37 9.35 7.70
N GLY A 278 -6.15 10.19 8.35
CA GLY A 278 -6.66 11.46 7.81
C GLY A 278 -7.82 11.31 6.82
N ILE A 279 -7.87 10.22 6.06
CA ILE A 279 -8.91 9.92 5.06
C ILE A 279 -9.17 8.42 5.00
N TYR A 280 -10.44 8.05 4.84
CA TYR A 280 -10.92 6.65 4.75
C TYR A 280 -11.86 6.49 3.57
N TRP A 281 -11.58 5.53 2.71
CA TRP A 281 -12.39 5.18 1.55
C TRP A 281 -13.16 3.90 1.81
N VAL A 282 -14.38 3.86 1.35
CA VAL A 282 -15.24 2.68 1.40
C VAL A 282 -15.91 2.49 0.04
N ALA A 283 -15.82 1.26 -0.48
CA ALA A 283 -16.62 0.79 -1.61
C ALA A 283 -17.44 -0.41 -1.17
N THR A 284 -18.76 -0.29 -1.19
CA THR A 284 -19.68 -1.39 -0.89
C THR A 284 -20.26 -1.92 -2.19
N PHE A 285 -20.02 -3.19 -2.47
CA PHE A 285 -20.48 -3.91 -3.66
C PHE A 285 -21.78 -4.66 -3.35
N GLY A 286 -22.70 -4.72 -4.32
CA GLY A 286 -23.93 -5.47 -4.22
C GLY A 286 -24.20 -6.30 -5.47
N GLY A 287 -24.74 -7.52 -5.25
CA GLY A 287 -25.34 -8.36 -6.29
C GLY A 287 -26.84 -8.09 -6.42
N ARG A 288 -27.44 -8.55 -7.52
CA ARG A 288 -28.90 -8.59 -7.73
C ARG A 288 -29.36 -10.01 -7.92
#